data_67255a68cfc679b971084609432a99b1
#
_entry.id   67255a68cfc679b971084609432a99b1
#
_cell.length_a   1.000
_cell.length_b   1.000
_cell.length_c   1.000
_cell.angle_alpha   90.00
_cell.angle_beta   90.00
_cell.angle_gamma   90.00
#
_symmetry.space_group_name_H-M   'P 1'
#
loop_
_entity.id
_entity.type
_entity.pdbx_description
1 polymer ?
#
loop_
_entity_poly.entity_id
_entity_poly.type
_entity_poly.pdbx_seq_one_letter_code
_entity_poly.pdbx_strand_id
1 'polypeptide(L)'
;SAASDVYKRQGIPGCIGGAVRMNAGAYGGEFKDILVSAKVIDDEGIIRELSADELELGYRTSIVAKSNMIVLEATLKLRKGEPDIIRNNISELAAKRRQKQPLEYPSAGSTFKRPEGYFAAKLIEDAGLKGCARGGAQVSEKHAGFVVNKGDATAKDVCELTDYIKSEVMEKFGVGLELEVVKVGF
;
A
#
# COMPACT_ATOMS: atom_id res chain seq x y z
N SER A 1 -15.77 -5.24 -21.02
CA SER A 1 -14.77 -4.53 -21.83
C SER A 1 -13.44 -4.54 -21.09
N ALA A 2 -12.40 -4.99 -21.78
CA ALA A 2 -11.06 -5.02 -21.21
C ALA A 2 -10.46 -3.61 -21.25
N ALA A 3 -9.97 -3.13 -20.10
CA ALA A 3 -9.38 -1.82 -19.97
C ALA A 3 -7.88 -1.91 -19.72
N SER A 4 -7.08 -1.25 -20.56
CA SER A 4 -5.62 -1.34 -20.55
C SER A 4 -4.96 -0.73 -19.30
N ASP A 5 -5.65 0.16 -18.60
CA ASP A 5 -5.03 0.98 -17.55
C ASP A 5 -5.23 0.40 -16.13
N VAL A 6 -6.16 -0.54 -15.96
CA VAL A 6 -6.50 -1.12 -14.65
C VAL A 6 -5.58 -2.27 -14.24
N TYR A 7 -4.94 -2.96 -15.18
CA TYR A 7 -4.19 -4.18 -14.89
C TYR A 7 -3.06 -3.98 -13.86
N LYS A 8 -2.45 -2.79 -13.82
CA LYS A 8 -1.40 -2.46 -12.85
C LYS A 8 -1.90 -2.44 -11.41
N ARG A 9 -3.20 -2.22 -11.21
CA ARG A 9 -3.85 -2.10 -9.89
C ARG A 9 -4.51 -3.40 -9.44
N GLN A 10 -4.66 -4.36 -10.36
CA GLN A 10 -5.22 -5.66 -10.03
C GLN A 10 -4.30 -6.46 -9.10
N GLY A 11 -4.90 -7.25 -8.22
CA GLY A 11 -4.18 -8.02 -7.22
C GLY A 11 -3.61 -7.20 -6.06
N ILE A 12 -3.94 -5.89 -5.94
CA ILE A 12 -3.79 -5.15 -4.68
C ILE A 12 -4.99 -5.54 -3.81
N PRO A 13 -4.77 -6.13 -2.62
CA PRO A 13 -5.88 -6.49 -1.75
C PRO A 13 -6.54 -5.23 -1.19
N GLY A 14 -7.89 -5.23 -1.15
CA GLY A 14 -8.66 -4.10 -0.64
C GLY A 14 -9.91 -3.82 -1.47
N CYS A 15 -10.64 -2.77 -1.12
CA CYS A 15 -11.84 -2.31 -1.80
C CYS A 15 -11.57 -1.00 -2.57
N ILE A 16 -12.51 -0.63 -3.44
CA ILE A 16 -12.44 0.61 -4.25
C ILE A 16 -12.36 1.85 -3.34
N GLY A 17 -13.14 1.88 -2.25
CA GLY A 17 -13.09 2.99 -1.29
C GLY A 17 -11.70 3.17 -0.68
N GLY A 18 -11.06 2.09 -0.27
CA GLY A 18 -9.67 2.10 0.21
C GLY A 18 -8.67 2.54 -0.89
N ALA A 19 -8.91 2.14 -2.14
CA ALA A 19 -8.08 2.54 -3.27
C ALA A 19 -8.16 4.06 -3.54
N VAL A 20 -9.36 4.67 -3.45
CA VAL A 20 -9.52 6.13 -3.51
C VAL A 20 -8.83 6.80 -2.33
N ARG A 21 -9.10 6.36 -1.10
CA ARG A 21 -8.54 6.92 0.13
C ARG A 21 -7.02 6.98 0.11
N MET A 22 -6.37 5.93 -0.36
CA MET A 22 -4.91 5.78 -0.36
C MET A 22 -4.26 6.16 -1.70
N ASN A 23 -5.03 6.60 -2.70
CA ASN A 23 -4.52 6.69 -4.06
C ASN A 23 -3.70 5.45 -4.44
N ALA A 24 -4.32 4.27 -4.29
CA ALA A 24 -3.62 3.00 -4.39
C ALA A 24 -2.84 2.87 -5.69
N GLY A 25 -1.60 2.46 -5.60
CA GLY A 25 -0.72 2.37 -6.76
C GLY A 25 0.36 1.30 -6.62
N ALA A 26 0.73 0.72 -7.76
CA ALA A 26 1.83 -0.22 -7.89
C ALA A 26 2.34 -0.22 -9.35
N TYR A 27 3.61 -0.62 -9.54
CA TYR A 27 4.22 -0.78 -10.86
C TYR A 27 4.09 0.46 -11.77
N GLY A 28 4.22 1.66 -11.18
CA GLY A 28 4.19 2.93 -11.91
C GLY A 28 2.79 3.37 -12.38
N GLY A 29 1.71 2.84 -11.78
CA GLY A 29 0.35 3.33 -11.95
C GLY A 29 -0.30 3.64 -10.61
N GLU A 30 -1.05 4.72 -10.53
CA GLU A 30 -1.79 5.14 -9.35
C GLU A 30 -3.30 5.27 -9.66
N PHE A 31 -4.14 5.22 -8.63
CA PHE A 31 -5.59 5.28 -8.82
C PHE A 31 -6.04 6.60 -9.45
N LYS A 32 -5.33 7.70 -9.15
CA LYS A 32 -5.55 9.02 -9.77
C LYS A 32 -5.47 9.01 -11.30
N ASP A 33 -4.71 8.08 -11.91
CA ASP A 33 -4.54 8.05 -13.37
C ASP A 33 -5.82 7.66 -14.12
N ILE A 34 -6.80 7.11 -13.41
CA ILE A 34 -8.06 6.60 -13.97
C ILE A 34 -9.31 7.14 -13.26
N LEU A 35 -9.16 7.75 -12.09
CA LEU A 35 -10.28 8.29 -11.33
C LEU A 35 -10.78 9.60 -11.95
N VAL A 36 -12.09 9.72 -12.14
CA VAL A 36 -12.77 10.93 -12.60
C VAL A 36 -13.37 11.68 -11.42
N SER A 37 -14.12 10.96 -10.59
CA SER A 37 -14.79 11.49 -9.41
C SER A 37 -15.05 10.38 -8.38
N ALA A 38 -15.36 10.79 -7.16
CA ALA A 38 -15.90 9.90 -6.14
C ALA A 38 -17.06 10.55 -5.39
N LYS A 39 -18.12 9.77 -5.11
CA LYS A 39 -19.13 10.16 -4.14
C LYS A 39 -18.63 9.79 -2.75
N VAL A 40 -18.68 10.75 -1.86
CA VAL A 40 -18.28 10.60 -0.46
C VAL A 40 -19.43 11.06 0.44
N ILE A 41 -19.48 10.50 1.65
CA ILE A 41 -20.31 11.01 2.73
C ILE A 41 -19.40 11.55 3.82
N ASP A 42 -19.66 12.75 4.32
CA ASP A 42 -18.93 13.37 5.41
C ASP A 42 -19.53 12.99 6.79
N ASP A 43 -18.93 13.51 7.87
CA ASP A 43 -19.35 13.29 9.25
C ASP A 43 -20.69 13.96 9.61
N GLU A 44 -21.15 14.92 8.81
CA GLU A 44 -22.49 15.52 8.90
C GLU A 44 -23.56 14.68 8.18
N GLY A 45 -23.16 13.61 7.48
CA GLY A 45 -24.05 12.76 6.68
C GLY A 45 -24.38 13.34 5.31
N ILE A 46 -23.67 14.37 4.86
CA ILE A 46 -23.91 15.02 3.57
C ILE A 46 -23.15 14.26 2.48
N ILE A 47 -23.87 13.88 1.43
CA ILE A 47 -23.27 13.23 0.25
C ILE A 47 -22.81 14.31 -0.73
N ARG A 48 -21.54 14.21 -1.13
CA ARG A 48 -20.91 15.09 -2.12
C ARG A 48 -20.25 14.26 -3.20
N GLU A 49 -20.21 14.79 -4.41
CA GLU A 49 -19.37 14.25 -5.48
C GLU A 49 -18.15 15.15 -5.62
N LEU A 50 -16.96 14.58 -5.43
CA LEU A 50 -15.68 15.25 -5.55
C LEU A 50 -14.98 14.79 -6.82
N SER A 51 -14.49 15.73 -7.62
CA SER A 51 -13.64 15.48 -8.78
C SER A 51 -12.27 14.93 -8.37
N ALA A 52 -11.52 14.39 -9.32
CA ALA A 52 -10.17 13.90 -9.07
C ALA A 52 -9.24 14.98 -8.49
N ASP A 53 -9.41 16.24 -8.91
CA ASP A 53 -8.62 17.38 -8.42
C ASP A 53 -8.99 17.71 -6.97
N GLU A 54 -10.28 17.75 -6.63
CA GLU A 54 -10.78 18.02 -5.27
C GLU A 54 -10.41 16.89 -4.30
N LEU A 55 -10.16 15.68 -4.80
CA LEU A 55 -9.69 14.56 -3.98
C LEU A 55 -8.24 14.66 -3.53
N GLU A 56 -7.47 15.62 -4.05
CA GLU A 56 -6.06 15.87 -3.66
C GLU A 56 -5.22 14.58 -3.59
N LEU A 57 -5.31 13.76 -4.63
CA LEU A 57 -4.67 12.44 -4.65
C LEU A 57 -3.15 12.53 -4.73
N GLY A 58 -2.48 12.16 -3.65
CA GLY A 58 -1.02 12.14 -3.52
C GLY A 58 -0.48 10.74 -3.20
N TYR A 59 0.82 10.64 -2.92
CA TYR A 59 1.43 9.36 -2.55
C TYR A 59 0.86 8.85 -1.21
N ARG A 60 0.10 7.77 -1.26
CA ARG A 60 -0.59 7.14 -0.12
C ARG A 60 -1.47 8.11 0.67
N THR A 61 -2.09 9.08 -0.02
CA THR A 61 -2.98 10.06 0.61
C THR A 61 -4.05 10.58 -0.35
N SER A 62 -5.10 11.14 0.23
CA SER A 62 -6.16 11.92 -0.42
C SER A 62 -6.82 12.83 0.61
N ILE A 63 -7.74 13.70 0.19
CA ILE A 63 -8.58 14.44 1.12
C ILE A 63 -9.39 13.50 2.02
N VAL A 64 -9.85 12.36 1.49
CA VAL A 64 -10.57 11.33 2.25
C VAL A 64 -9.69 10.70 3.35
N ALA A 65 -8.38 10.62 3.15
CA ALA A 65 -7.46 10.12 4.17
C ALA A 65 -7.21 11.13 5.29
N LYS A 66 -7.36 12.44 4.99
CA LYS A 66 -7.15 13.56 5.92
C LYS A 66 -8.43 13.99 6.65
N SER A 67 -9.58 13.44 6.23
CA SER A 67 -10.91 13.77 6.79
C SER A 67 -11.61 12.48 7.26
N ASN A 68 -12.80 12.65 7.86
CA ASN A 68 -13.66 11.53 8.27
C ASN A 68 -14.62 11.05 7.16
N MET A 69 -14.34 11.41 5.91
CA MET A 69 -15.20 11.03 4.78
C MET A 69 -15.11 9.53 4.48
N ILE A 70 -16.25 8.97 4.05
CA ILE A 70 -16.36 7.59 3.57
C ILE A 70 -16.68 7.61 2.08
N VAL A 71 -15.93 6.87 1.29
CA VAL A 71 -16.19 6.72 -0.16
C VAL A 71 -17.35 5.77 -0.37
N LEU A 72 -18.38 6.22 -1.09
CA LEU A 72 -19.57 5.44 -1.45
C LEU A 72 -19.46 4.87 -2.86
N GLU A 73 -18.93 5.66 -3.81
CA GLU A 73 -18.84 5.32 -5.23
C GLU A 73 -17.59 5.96 -5.85
N ALA A 74 -17.04 5.36 -6.89
CA ALA A 74 -15.96 5.94 -7.69
C ALA A 74 -16.27 5.80 -9.17
N THR A 75 -16.14 6.89 -9.92
CA THR A 75 -16.26 6.93 -11.38
C THR A 75 -14.86 6.85 -12.01
N LEU A 76 -14.65 5.84 -12.86
CA LEU A 76 -13.37 5.59 -13.51
C LEU A 76 -13.47 5.82 -15.01
N LYS A 77 -12.45 6.44 -15.60
CA LYS A 77 -12.26 6.56 -17.05
C LYS A 77 -11.18 5.61 -17.50
N LEU A 78 -11.57 4.64 -18.29
CA LEU A 78 -10.70 3.56 -18.75
C LEU A 78 -10.51 3.63 -20.26
N ARG A 79 -9.35 3.19 -20.74
CA ARG A 79 -9.08 3.05 -22.18
C ARG A 79 -9.32 1.62 -22.63
N LYS A 80 -9.93 1.45 -23.81
CA LYS A 80 -10.06 0.13 -24.43
C LYS A 80 -8.66 -0.41 -24.77
N GLY A 81 -8.46 -1.69 -24.58
CA GLY A 81 -7.23 -2.39 -24.92
C GLY A 81 -7.51 -3.80 -25.40
N GLU A 82 -6.51 -4.45 -25.94
CA GLU A 82 -6.59 -5.82 -26.45
C GLU A 82 -6.69 -6.83 -25.29
N PRO A 83 -7.75 -7.65 -25.24
CA PRO A 83 -8.01 -8.54 -24.11
C PRO A 83 -6.85 -9.49 -23.77
N ASP A 84 -6.16 -10.01 -24.79
CA ASP A 84 -5.06 -10.97 -24.60
C ASP A 84 -3.82 -10.27 -24.01
N ILE A 85 -3.50 -9.07 -24.48
CA ILE A 85 -2.42 -8.26 -23.92
C ILE A 85 -2.70 -7.95 -22.45
N ILE A 86 -3.95 -7.57 -22.13
CA ILE A 86 -4.33 -7.26 -20.74
C ILE A 86 -4.22 -8.50 -19.86
N ARG A 87 -4.71 -9.67 -20.29
CA ARG A 87 -4.59 -10.92 -19.55
C ARG A 87 -3.14 -11.31 -19.30
N ASN A 88 -2.29 -11.18 -20.30
CA ASN A 88 -0.87 -11.47 -20.17
C ASN A 88 -0.19 -10.53 -19.16
N ASN A 89 -0.46 -9.22 -19.24
CA ASN A 89 0.07 -8.25 -18.29
C ASN A 89 -0.38 -8.52 -16.84
N ILE A 90 -1.65 -8.88 -16.65
CA ILE A 90 -2.18 -9.28 -15.33
C ILE A 90 -1.43 -10.49 -14.79
N SER A 91 -1.27 -11.54 -15.62
CA SER A 91 -0.59 -12.78 -15.25
C SER A 91 0.88 -12.52 -14.91
N GLU A 92 1.56 -11.70 -15.70
CA GLU A 92 2.95 -11.31 -15.47
C GLU A 92 3.12 -10.55 -14.15
N LEU A 93 2.26 -9.56 -13.87
CA LEU A 93 2.32 -8.80 -12.63
C LEU A 93 1.97 -9.66 -11.40
N ALA A 94 1.02 -10.59 -11.54
CA ALA A 94 0.71 -11.55 -10.50
C ALA A 94 1.90 -12.49 -10.23
N ALA A 95 2.59 -12.95 -11.27
CA ALA A 95 3.80 -13.75 -11.14
C ALA A 95 4.93 -12.96 -10.44
N LYS A 96 5.17 -11.70 -10.84
CA LYS A 96 6.15 -10.82 -10.19
C LYS A 96 5.85 -10.60 -8.70
N ARG A 97 4.55 -10.44 -8.33
CA ARG A 97 4.15 -10.32 -6.92
C ARG A 97 4.45 -11.61 -6.16
N ARG A 98 4.03 -12.77 -6.66
CA ARG A 98 4.32 -14.07 -6.02
C ARG A 98 5.82 -14.30 -5.83
N GLN A 99 6.62 -13.89 -6.81
CA GLN A 99 8.07 -14.04 -6.74
C GLN A 99 8.71 -13.14 -5.69
N LYS A 100 8.24 -11.87 -5.57
CA LYS A 100 8.91 -10.84 -4.76
C LYS A 100 8.31 -10.61 -3.38
N GLN A 101 7.02 -10.92 -3.18
CA GLN A 101 6.33 -10.67 -1.93
C GLN A 101 6.14 -11.96 -1.12
N PRO A 102 6.19 -11.89 0.22
CA PRO A 102 6.05 -13.05 1.12
C PRO A 102 4.57 -13.44 1.30
N LEU A 103 3.90 -13.83 0.18
CA LEU A 103 2.46 -14.14 0.18
C LEU A 103 2.10 -15.42 0.96
N GLU A 104 3.08 -16.20 1.32
CA GLU A 104 2.98 -17.41 2.13
C GLU A 104 2.72 -17.13 3.63
N TYR A 105 2.93 -15.91 4.08
CA TYR A 105 2.70 -15.48 5.46
C TYR A 105 1.72 -14.32 5.54
N PRO A 106 0.87 -14.28 6.60
CA PRO A 106 0.04 -13.10 6.85
C PRO A 106 0.90 -11.85 7.05
N SER A 107 0.50 -10.75 6.44
CA SER A 107 1.14 -9.45 6.61
C SER A 107 0.15 -8.33 6.27
N ALA A 108 0.44 -7.11 6.71
CA ALA A 108 -0.32 -5.91 6.37
C ALA A 108 0.19 -5.21 5.07
N GLY A 109 0.96 -5.93 4.24
CA GLY A 109 1.61 -5.39 3.05
C GLY A 109 2.94 -4.70 3.35
N SER A 110 3.31 -3.70 2.55
CA SER A 110 4.49 -2.88 2.84
C SER A 110 4.33 -2.16 4.18
N THR A 111 5.28 -2.37 5.08
CA THR A 111 5.19 -1.86 6.45
C THR A 111 5.49 -0.37 6.55
N PHE A 112 6.41 0.12 5.69
CA PHE A 112 6.86 1.50 5.70
C PHE A 112 6.59 2.19 4.36
N LYS A 113 6.28 3.48 4.41
CA LYS A 113 6.24 4.35 3.25
C LYS A 113 7.64 4.47 2.64
N ARG A 114 7.69 4.81 1.37
CA ARG A 114 8.95 5.09 0.69
C ARG A 114 9.49 6.45 1.14
N PRO A 115 10.69 6.51 1.79
CA PRO A 115 11.32 7.78 2.11
C PRO A 115 11.75 8.52 0.85
N GLU A 116 11.82 9.83 0.92
CA GLU A 116 12.30 10.65 -0.19
C GLU A 116 13.74 10.28 -0.56
N GLY A 117 14.00 10.02 -1.84
CA GLY A 117 15.31 9.62 -2.34
C GLY A 117 15.72 8.17 -2.05
N TYR A 118 14.96 7.41 -1.27
CA TYR A 118 15.34 6.08 -0.82
C TYR A 118 14.22 5.04 -1.05
N PHE A 119 14.57 3.77 -0.82
CA PHE A 119 13.62 2.65 -0.75
C PHE A 119 13.69 2.04 0.64
N ALA A 120 12.59 2.07 1.39
CA ALA A 120 12.55 1.54 2.76
C ALA A 120 13.06 0.08 2.83
N ALA A 121 12.61 -0.78 1.92
CA ALA A 121 13.07 -2.17 1.87
C ALA A 121 14.59 -2.31 1.69
N LYS A 122 15.21 -1.44 0.87
CA LYS A 122 16.66 -1.46 0.66
C LYS A 122 17.41 -1.03 1.92
N LEU A 123 16.97 0.04 2.58
CA LEU A 123 17.57 0.50 3.84
C LEU A 123 17.49 -0.59 4.93
N ILE A 124 16.35 -1.27 5.05
CA ILE A 124 16.15 -2.35 6.02
C ILE A 124 17.04 -3.56 5.70
N GLU A 125 17.18 -3.89 4.42
CA GLU A 125 18.08 -4.95 3.96
C GLU A 125 19.55 -4.60 4.21
N ASP A 126 19.98 -3.38 3.88
CA ASP A 126 21.35 -2.89 4.09
C ASP A 126 21.68 -2.72 5.58
N ALA A 127 20.67 -2.49 6.42
CA ALA A 127 20.82 -2.54 7.87
C ALA A 127 21.04 -3.96 8.42
N GLY A 128 20.88 -5.01 7.58
CA GLY A 128 21.04 -6.41 7.98
C GLY A 128 19.84 -6.96 8.76
N LEU A 129 18.64 -6.37 8.59
CA LEU A 129 17.48 -6.69 9.41
C LEU A 129 16.55 -7.77 8.82
N LYS A 130 16.87 -8.35 7.66
CA LYS A 130 16.13 -9.51 7.15
C LYS A 130 16.15 -10.65 8.17
N GLY A 131 15.00 -11.27 8.43
CA GLY A 131 14.87 -12.33 9.41
C GLY A 131 14.84 -11.87 10.88
N CYS A 132 15.10 -10.58 11.17
CA CYS A 132 14.98 -10.05 12.53
C CYS A 132 13.55 -10.20 13.05
N ALA A 133 13.39 -10.66 14.28
CA ALA A 133 12.10 -11.00 14.86
C ALA A 133 11.90 -10.38 16.25
N ARG A 134 10.62 -10.18 16.61
CA ARG A 134 10.13 -9.89 17.96
C ARG A 134 8.86 -10.70 18.16
N GLY A 135 8.86 -11.60 19.15
CA GLY A 135 7.76 -12.57 19.30
C GLY A 135 7.49 -13.31 17.99
N GLY A 136 6.24 -13.34 17.56
CA GLY A 136 5.82 -13.96 16.29
C GLY A 136 5.99 -13.08 15.05
N ALA A 137 6.36 -11.81 15.19
CA ALA A 137 6.58 -10.89 14.07
C ALA A 137 8.01 -10.97 13.56
N GLN A 138 8.21 -11.01 12.23
CA GLN A 138 9.52 -11.10 11.60
C GLN A 138 9.62 -10.19 10.36
N VAL A 139 10.77 -9.57 10.14
CA VAL A 139 11.13 -8.96 8.85
C VAL A 139 11.27 -10.08 7.82
N SER A 140 10.51 -10.02 6.75
CA SER A 140 10.54 -11.07 5.72
C SER A 140 11.93 -11.20 5.09
N GLU A 141 12.43 -12.41 5.01
CA GLU A 141 13.68 -12.74 4.32
C GLU A 141 13.57 -12.55 2.81
N LYS A 142 12.34 -12.70 2.28
CA LYS A 142 12.05 -12.56 0.86
C LYS A 142 11.99 -11.08 0.43
N HIS A 143 11.42 -10.21 1.27
CA HIS A 143 11.28 -8.78 0.99
C HIS A 143 11.31 -7.97 2.28
N ALA A 144 12.42 -7.29 2.54
CA ALA A 144 12.66 -6.57 3.80
C ALA A 144 11.65 -5.45 4.13
N GLY A 145 10.88 -4.97 3.15
CA GLY A 145 9.79 -4.00 3.38
C GLY A 145 8.53 -4.57 4.00
N PHE A 146 8.48 -5.90 4.26
CA PHE A 146 7.33 -6.59 4.84
C PHE A 146 7.68 -7.13 6.23
N VAL A 147 6.83 -6.82 7.19
CA VAL A 147 6.77 -7.54 8.47
C VAL A 147 5.69 -8.61 8.33
N VAL A 148 6.05 -9.85 8.57
CA VAL A 148 5.18 -11.02 8.46
C VAL A 148 4.89 -11.63 9.81
N ASN A 149 3.72 -12.25 9.96
CA ASN A 149 3.37 -13.09 11.08
C ASN A 149 3.87 -14.52 10.81
N LYS A 150 4.89 -14.95 11.53
CA LYS A 150 5.47 -16.31 11.42
C LYS A 150 4.74 -17.34 12.30
N GLY A 151 3.90 -16.88 13.21
CA GLY A 151 3.09 -17.65 14.13
C GLY A 151 2.81 -16.84 15.39
N ASP A 152 1.53 -16.68 15.70
CA ASP A 152 1.01 -16.05 16.93
C ASP A 152 1.56 -14.65 17.25
N ALA A 153 1.93 -13.87 16.22
CA ALA A 153 2.37 -12.49 16.40
C ALA A 153 1.25 -11.64 16.99
N THR A 154 1.56 -10.96 18.07
CA THR A 154 0.69 -9.94 18.66
C THR A 154 0.90 -8.59 17.97
N ALA A 155 -0.06 -7.68 18.10
CA ALA A 155 0.11 -6.30 17.64
C ALA A 155 1.30 -5.61 18.34
N LYS A 156 1.56 -5.95 19.61
CA LYS A 156 2.72 -5.47 20.36
C LYS A 156 4.03 -5.91 19.71
N ASP A 157 4.15 -7.18 19.30
CA ASP A 157 5.35 -7.69 18.63
C ASP A 157 5.64 -6.92 17.32
N VAL A 158 4.59 -6.65 16.54
CA VAL A 158 4.71 -5.84 15.31
C VAL A 158 5.16 -4.41 15.63
N CYS A 159 4.59 -3.79 16.67
CA CYS A 159 4.98 -2.44 17.09
C CYS A 159 6.45 -2.40 17.55
N GLU A 160 6.87 -3.29 18.42
CA GLU A 160 8.24 -3.37 18.93
C GLU A 160 9.24 -3.63 17.79
N LEU A 161 8.90 -4.51 16.84
CA LEU A 161 9.75 -4.78 15.69
C LEU A 161 9.85 -3.55 14.78
N THR A 162 8.73 -2.88 14.50
CA THR A 162 8.76 -1.68 13.62
C THR A 162 9.50 -0.52 14.26
N ASP A 163 9.40 -0.33 15.57
CA ASP A 163 10.14 0.73 16.28
C ASP A 163 11.64 0.40 16.32
N TYR A 164 12.02 -0.86 16.48
CA TYR A 164 13.40 -1.31 16.37
C TYR A 164 13.97 -1.07 14.96
N ILE A 165 13.22 -1.41 13.90
CA ILE A 165 13.63 -1.15 12.51
C ILE A 165 13.87 0.35 12.29
N LYS A 166 12.99 1.21 12.79
CA LYS A 166 13.14 2.66 12.67
C LYS A 166 14.42 3.15 13.32
N SER A 167 14.73 2.67 14.55
CA SER A 167 15.93 3.09 15.27
C SER A 167 17.21 2.66 14.56
N GLU A 168 17.28 1.42 14.08
CA GLU A 168 18.43 0.88 13.36
C GLU A 168 18.69 1.62 12.03
N VAL A 169 17.62 1.89 11.27
CA VAL A 169 17.77 2.62 10.00
C VAL A 169 18.16 4.08 10.24
N MET A 170 17.59 4.72 11.26
CA MET A 170 17.98 6.07 11.64
C MET A 170 19.44 6.13 12.09
N GLU A 171 19.90 5.20 12.91
CA GLU A 171 21.27 5.14 13.42
C GLU A 171 22.30 4.92 12.29
N LYS A 172 21.99 3.98 11.37
CA LYS A 172 22.94 3.59 10.31
C LYS A 172 22.98 4.55 9.12
N PHE A 173 21.82 5.14 8.77
CA PHE A 173 21.68 5.90 7.52
C PHE A 173 21.20 7.35 7.71
N GLY A 174 20.79 7.74 8.93
CA GLY A 174 20.20 9.06 9.19
C GLY A 174 18.84 9.28 8.51
N VAL A 175 18.14 8.20 8.12
CA VAL A 175 16.87 8.26 7.39
C VAL A 175 15.73 7.82 8.29
N GLY A 176 14.73 8.70 8.47
CA GLY A 176 13.50 8.40 9.21
C GLY A 176 12.55 7.53 8.38
N LEU A 177 12.09 6.41 8.93
CA LEU A 177 11.05 5.58 8.34
C LEU A 177 9.67 5.93 8.91
N GLU A 178 8.69 6.15 8.03
CA GLU A 178 7.29 6.35 8.37
C GLU A 178 6.48 5.08 8.08
N LEU A 179 5.60 4.68 9.03
CA LEU A 179 4.72 3.53 8.84
C LEU A 179 3.69 3.80 7.73
N GLU A 180 3.49 2.85 6.82
CA GLU A 180 2.33 2.80 5.92
C GLU A 180 1.15 2.09 6.59
N VAL A 181 1.42 1.14 7.48
CA VAL A 181 0.40 0.43 8.26
C VAL A 181 -0.23 1.37 9.30
N VAL A 182 -1.54 1.27 9.43
CA VAL A 182 -2.32 2.08 10.39
C VAL A 182 -2.58 1.24 11.64
N LYS A 183 -2.28 1.81 12.82
CA LYS A 183 -2.59 1.21 14.13
C LYS A 183 -4.04 1.57 14.50
N VAL A 184 -4.85 0.57 14.81
CA VAL A 184 -6.25 0.75 15.21
C VAL A 184 -6.46 0.11 16.58
N GLY A 185 -7.06 0.85 17.53
CA GLY A 185 -7.35 0.35 18.88
C GLY A 185 -6.16 0.41 19.85
N PHE A 186 -5.21 1.30 19.62
CA PHE A 186 -4.03 1.54 20.46
C PHE A 186 -4.11 2.89 21.13
#